data_f430cb4b980ad4e99fc659d074cbc92e
#
_entry.id   f430cb4b980ad4e99fc659d074cbc92e
#
_cell.length_a   1.000
_cell.length_b   1.000
_cell.length_c   1.000
_cell.angle_alpha   90.00
_cell.angle_beta   90.00
_cell.angle_gamma   90.00
#
_symmetry.space_group_name_H-M   'P 1'
#
loop_
_entity.id
_entity.type
_entity.pdbx_description
1 polymer ?
#
loop_
_entity_poly.entity_id
_entity_poly.type
_entity_poly.pdbx_seq_one_letter_code
_entity_poly.pdbx_strand_id
1 'polypeptide(L)'
;LFRSQEAGEPNWWPEDKPLPDNITVYQTLEDLAASACAAALVVTDKVDPLDTLLADKIAVVYRPRSLMIGMGCRRGVPVEELESLLIQTFQESNLSLQSVGGIGTAEIKRGEPGLEQLAERHGVELSFLQADELNDVFETNPNAITSKSEQAYGLVGVWGVAEPSALLTAGASELLVTRKNTERATVAVARKNFDAK
;
A
#
# COMPACT_ATOMS: atom_id res chain seq x y z
N LEU A 1 16.97 19.89 -2.54
CA LEU A 1 16.48 18.52 -2.58
C LEU A 1 15.13 18.47 -1.88
N PHE A 2 14.13 17.90 -2.54
CA PHE A 2 12.76 17.84 -2.01
C PHE A 2 12.43 16.48 -1.43
N ARG A 3 11.57 16.46 -0.40
CA ARG A 3 10.89 15.26 0.07
C ARG A 3 9.43 15.56 0.36
N SER A 4 8.51 14.80 -0.24
CA SER A 4 7.14 14.64 0.26
C SER A 4 7.15 13.56 1.34
N GLN A 5 6.63 13.87 2.53
CA GLN A 5 6.56 12.90 3.64
C GLN A 5 5.34 11.97 3.57
N GLU A 6 4.62 11.93 2.48
CA GLU A 6 3.43 11.07 2.35
C GLU A 6 3.76 9.58 2.26
N ALA A 7 5.03 9.22 1.99
CA ALA A 7 5.43 7.83 1.83
C ALA A 7 6.89 7.60 2.24
N GLY A 8 7.19 6.39 2.71
CA GLY A 8 8.53 5.98 3.08
C GLY A 8 8.90 6.29 4.52
N GLU A 9 10.14 5.97 4.87
CA GLU A 9 10.68 6.11 6.23
C GLU A 9 10.80 7.59 6.63
N PRO A 10 10.24 8.04 7.78
CA PRO A 10 10.24 9.44 8.16
C PRO A 10 11.64 9.97 8.45
N ASN A 11 12.52 9.15 9.01
CA ASN A 11 13.86 9.51 9.50
C ASN A 11 14.97 9.22 8.46
N TRP A 12 14.78 9.66 7.21
CA TRP A 12 15.74 9.45 6.12
C TRP A 12 17.05 10.24 6.27
N TRP A 13 17.06 11.32 7.08
CA TRP A 13 18.22 12.13 7.40
C TRP A 13 18.55 11.95 8.87
N PRO A 14 19.83 11.74 9.25
CA PRO A 14 20.22 11.61 10.66
C PRO A 14 19.85 12.86 11.46
N GLU A 15 19.16 12.67 12.60
CA GLU A 15 18.68 13.77 13.44
C GLU A 15 19.84 14.62 14.02
N ASP A 16 21.02 14.00 14.19
CA ASP A 16 22.25 14.63 14.70
C ASP A 16 23.01 15.45 13.65
N LYS A 17 22.54 15.48 12.39
CA LYS A 17 23.20 16.18 11.30
C LYS A 17 22.31 17.28 10.73
N PRO A 18 22.82 18.55 10.64
CA PRO A 18 22.10 19.58 9.93
C PRO A 18 21.97 19.22 8.46
N LEU A 19 20.86 19.60 7.85
CA LEU A 19 20.73 19.53 6.39
C LEU A 19 21.78 20.43 5.75
N PRO A 20 22.42 19.99 4.63
CA PRO A 20 23.29 20.86 3.85
C PRO A 20 22.56 22.12 3.39
N ASP A 21 23.27 23.28 3.34
CA ASP A 21 22.69 24.57 3.02
C ASP A 21 22.00 24.64 1.63
N ASN A 22 22.39 23.74 0.73
CA ASN A 22 21.81 23.63 -0.62
C ASN A 22 20.62 22.68 -0.71
N ILE A 23 20.12 22.16 0.41
CA ILE A 23 18.95 21.27 0.48
C ILE A 23 17.82 21.98 1.21
N THR A 24 16.67 22.08 0.55
CA THR A 24 15.42 22.57 1.16
C THR A 24 14.37 21.47 1.08
N VAL A 25 13.66 21.25 2.18
CA VAL A 25 12.55 20.29 2.27
C VAL A 25 11.24 21.04 2.11
N TYR A 26 10.43 20.62 1.15
CA TYR A 26 9.08 21.11 0.93
C TYR A 26 8.07 20.07 1.39
N GLN A 27 6.92 20.50 1.87
CA GLN A 27 5.87 19.62 2.37
C GLN A 27 4.86 19.21 1.27
N THR A 28 4.75 20.03 0.21
CA THR A 28 3.85 19.77 -0.90
C THR A 28 4.57 19.80 -2.26
N LEU A 29 4.01 19.13 -3.25
CA LEU A 29 4.51 19.16 -4.62
C LEU A 29 4.32 20.55 -5.24
N GLU A 30 3.27 21.26 -4.89
CA GLU A 30 2.97 22.61 -5.35
C GLU A 30 4.05 23.60 -4.89
N ASP A 31 4.45 23.55 -3.62
CA ASP A 31 5.52 24.39 -3.08
C ASP A 31 6.86 24.10 -3.77
N LEU A 32 7.14 22.81 -4.02
CA LEU A 32 8.31 22.41 -4.78
C LEU A 32 8.26 22.95 -6.21
N ALA A 33 7.14 22.80 -6.90
CA ALA A 33 6.97 23.26 -8.28
C ALA A 33 7.15 24.78 -8.38
N ALA A 34 6.64 25.54 -7.41
CA ALA A 34 6.79 26.99 -7.34
C ALA A 34 8.20 27.45 -6.94
N SER A 35 9.05 26.56 -6.46
CA SER A 35 10.40 26.93 -5.99
C SER A 35 11.38 27.17 -7.14
N ALA A 36 12.45 27.91 -6.86
CA ALA A 36 13.54 28.16 -7.81
C ALA A 36 14.60 27.05 -7.86
N CYS A 37 14.34 25.86 -7.27
CA CYS A 37 15.32 24.79 -7.28
C CYS A 37 15.51 24.21 -8.69
N ALA A 38 16.77 23.91 -9.05
CA ALA A 38 17.11 23.32 -10.35
C ALA A 38 16.90 21.80 -10.39
N ALA A 39 16.95 21.14 -9.23
CA ALA A 39 16.82 19.69 -9.11
C ALA A 39 15.96 19.30 -7.91
N ALA A 40 15.20 18.22 -8.06
CA ALA A 40 14.27 17.72 -7.07
C ALA A 40 14.39 16.20 -6.87
N LEU A 41 14.29 15.73 -5.62
CA LEU A 41 13.99 14.34 -5.31
C LEU A 41 12.56 14.28 -4.74
N VAL A 42 11.70 13.56 -5.44
CA VAL A 42 10.32 13.33 -5.00
C VAL A 42 10.20 11.90 -4.45
N VAL A 43 9.79 11.77 -3.20
CA VAL A 43 9.54 10.48 -2.55
C VAL A 43 8.04 10.34 -2.36
N THR A 44 7.40 9.49 -3.15
CA THR A 44 5.93 9.36 -3.14
C THR A 44 5.48 7.96 -3.59
N ASP A 45 4.37 7.50 -3.07
CA ASP A 45 3.66 6.29 -3.53
C ASP A 45 2.45 6.60 -4.44
N LYS A 46 2.25 7.90 -4.77
CA LYS A 46 1.18 8.37 -5.66
C LYS A 46 1.66 8.54 -7.11
N VAL A 47 0.74 8.46 -8.04
CA VAL A 47 0.95 8.72 -9.47
C VAL A 47 0.50 10.14 -9.79
N ASP A 48 1.30 11.14 -9.37
CA ASP A 48 1.04 12.54 -9.68
C ASP A 48 1.58 12.91 -11.08
N PRO A 49 1.09 13.97 -11.73
CA PRO A 49 1.57 14.42 -13.03
C PRO A 49 2.92 15.15 -12.91
N LEU A 50 3.93 14.46 -12.39
CA LEU A 50 5.25 15.04 -12.06
C LEU A 50 5.96 15.61 -13.26
N ASP A 51 5.81 15.00 -14.44
CA ASP A 51 6.41 15.51 -15.68
C ASP A 51 5.88 16.89 -16.06
N THR A 52 4.62 17.19 -15.72
CA THR A 52 4.03 18.50 -15.94
C THR A 52 4.37 19.48 -14.81
N LEU A 53 4.26 19.04 -13.56
CA LEU A 53 4.50 19.89 -12.40
C LEU A 53 5.96 20.32 -12.27
N LEU A 54 6.90 19.48 -12.69
CA LEU A 54 8.35 19.68 -12.55
C LEU A 54 9.05 19.78 -13.90
N ALA A 55 8.35 20.23 -14.96
CA ALA A 55 8.87 20.29 -16.32
C ALA A 55 10.13 21.16 -16.48
N ASP A 56 10.31 22.14 -15.60
CA ASP A 56 11.46 23.06 -15.54
C ASP A 56 12.60 22.57 -14.64
N LYS A 57 12.46 21.39 -14.01
CA LYS A 57 13.39 20.87 -13.03
C LYS A 57 13.96 19.50 -13.43
N ILE A 58 15.18 19.21 -12.98
CA ILE A 58 15.72 17.85 -13.04
C ILE A 58 15.14 17.08 -11.86
N ALA A 59 14.15 16.23 -12.13
CA ALA A 59 13.46 15.49 -11.08
C ALA A 59 13.85 14.00 -11.05
N VAL A 60 14.11 13.48 -9.86
CA VAL A 60 14.22 12.04 -9.57
C VAL A 60 13.04 11.66 -8.70
N VAL A 61 12.30 10.63 -9.12
CA VAL A 61 11.17 10.09 -8.37
C VAL A 61 11.58 8.78 -7.71
N TYR A 62 11.52 8.74 -6.39
CA TYR A 62 11.72 7.52 -5.61
C TYR A 62 10.36 6.97 -5.17
N ARG A 63 10.12 5.70 -5.46
CA ARG A 63 8.90 4.96 -5.10
C ARG A 63 9.21 4.00 -3.95
N PRO A 64 9.01 4.39 -2.69
CA PRO A 64 9.23 3.48 -1.57
C PRO A 64 8.22 2.35 -1.62
N ARG A 65 8.62 1.15 -1.20
CA ARG A 65 7.72 -0.01 -1.07
C ARG A 65 6.90 0.11 0.22
N SER A 66 5.97 1.06 0.22
CA SER A 66 5.18 1.47 1.38
C SER A 66 3.74 0.94 1.36
N LEU A 67 3.25 0.42 0.22
CA LEU A 67 1.87 -0.01 0.07
C LEU A 67 1.74 -1.52 0.32
N MET A 68 1.01 -1.88 1.38
CA MET A 68 0.69 -3.25 1.73
C MET A 68 -0.71 -3.59 1.29
N ILE A 69 -0.85 -4.70 0.58
CA ILE A 69 -2.08 -5.16 -0.02
C ILE A 69 -2.66 -6.29 0.83
N GLY A 70 -3.91 -6.18 1.20
CA GLY A 70 -4.68 -7.32 1.68
C GLY A 70 -5.55 -7.87 0.55
N MET A 71 -5.47 -9.16 0.28
CA MET A 71 -6.23 -9.79 -0.80
C MET A 71 -6.94 -11.04 -0.35
N GLY A 72 -8.24 -11.10 -0.63
CA GLY A 72 -9.07 -12.29 -0.49
C GLY A 72 -9.58 -12.74 -1.85
N CYS A 73 -9.70 -14.04 -2.08
CA CYS A 73 -10.27 -14.56 -3.32
C CYS A 73 -10.99 -15.90 -3.12
N ARG A 74 -11.84 -16.27 -4.08
CA ARG A 74 -12.35 -17.65 -4.18
C ARG A 74 -11.20 -18.57 -4.62
N ARG A 75 -11.40 -19.89 -4.43
CA ARG A 75 -10.43 -20.89 -4.89
C ARG A 75 -10.31 -20.88 -6.42
N GLY A 76 -9.09 -20.96 -6.92
CA GLY A 76 -8.80 -21.10 -8.35
C GLY A 76 -9.08 -19.82 -9.16
N VAL A 77 -9.02 -18.65 -8.55
CA VAL A 77 -9.07 -17.37 -9.28
C VAL A 77 -7.73 -17.18 -10.02
N PRO A 78 -7.77 -16.96 -11.36
CA PRO A 78 -6.56 -16.75 -12.12
C PRO A 78 -5.87 -15.44 -11.73
N VAL A 79 -4.55 -15.42 -11.86
CA VAL A 79 -3.73 -14.25 -11.50
C VAL A 79 -4.14 -13.00 -12.29
N GLU A 80 -4.58 -13.16 -13.53
CA GLU A 80 -5.03 -12.06 -14.41
C GLU A 80 -6.23 -11.30 -13.82
N GLU A 81 -7.16 -12.01 -13.16
CA GLU A 81 -8.31 -11.38 -12.51
C GLU A 81 -7.89 -10.63 -11.24
N LEU A 82 -6.99 -11.22 -10.44
CA LEU A 82 -6.45 -10.58 -9.25
C LEU A 82 -5.63 -9.33 -9.60
N GLU A 83 -4.80 -9.44 -10.61
CA GLU A 83 -3.96 -8.35 -11.10
C GLU A 83 -4.81 -7.21 -11.70
N SER A 84 -5.85 -7.55 -12.46
CA SER A 84 -6.78 -6.55 -13.02
C SER A 84 -7.49 -5.76 -11.90
N LEU A 85 -7.96 -6.44 -10.86
CA LEU A 85 -8.58 -5.79 -9.70
C LEU A 85 -7.57 -4.88 -8.98
N LEU A 86 -6.32 -5.34 -8.81
CA LEU A 86 -5.24 -4.56 -8.20
C LEU A 86 -4.94 -3.31 -9.02
N ILE A 87 -4.71 -3.45 -10.33
CA ILE A 87 -4.40 -2.33 -11.24
C ILE A 87 -5.53 -1.30 -11.21
N GLN A 88 -6.78 -1.74 -11.36
CA GLN A 88 -7.93 -0.84 -11.32
C GLN A 88 -8.02 -0.09 -9.98
N THR A 89 -7.83 -0.80 -8.86
CA THR A 89 -7.86 -0.19 -7.52
C THR A 89 -6.79 0.88 -7.36
N PHE A 90 -5.59 0.63 -7.85
CA PHE A 90 -4.48 1.57 -7.79
C PHE A 90 -4.69 2.78 -8.69
N GLN A 91 -5.21 2.60 -9.90
CA GLN A 91 -5.57 3.69 -10.82
C GLN A 91 -6.64 4.60 -10.22
N GLU A 92 -7.74 4.03 -9.69
CA GLU A 92 -8.82 4.78 -9.05
C GLU A 92 -8.37 5.57 -7.82
N SER A 93 -7.32 5.09 -7.14
CA SER A 93 -6.81 5.67 -5.89
C SER A 93 -5.56 6.53 -6.09
N ASN A 94 -5.13 6.75 -7.33
CA ASN A 94 -3.90 7.49 -7.67
C ASN A 94 -2.65 6.93 -7.01
N LEU A 95 -2.55 5.59 -6.86
CA LEU A 95 -1.43 4.90 -6.22
C LEU A 95 -0.50 4.25 -7.25
N SER A 96 0.78 4.21 -6.94
CA SER A 96 1.80 3.59 -7.80
C SER A 96 2.00 2.11 -7.49
N LEU A 97 1.82 1.25 -8.49
CA LEU A 97 2.13 -0.19 -8.38
C LEU A 97 3.60 -0.46 -8.04
N GLN A 98 4.52 0.46 -8.39
CA GLN A 98 5.93 0.35 -8.03
C GLN A 98 6.16 0.46 -6.51
N SER A 99 5.19 1.00 -5.78
CA SER A 99 5.26 1.14 -4.32
C SER A 99 4.65 -0.04 -3.56
N VAL A 100 4.22 -1.10 -4.25
CA VAL A 100 3.75 -2.33 -3.59
C VAL A 100 4.91 -2.96 -2.83
N GLY A 101 4.71 -3.17 -1.52
CA GLY A 101 5.72 -3.69 -0.60
C GLY A 101 5.47 -5.13 -0.14
N GLY A 102 4.21 -5.59 -0.16
CA GLY A 102 3.82 -6.93 0.26
C GLY A 102 2.34 -7.20 0.04
N ILE A 103 1.98 -8.47 0.04
CA ILE A 103 0.60 -8.96 -0.06
C ILE A 103 0.30 -9.84 1.14
N GLY A 104 -0.77 -9.53 1.88
CA GLY A 104 -1.31 -10.34 2.97
C GLY A 104 -2.59 -11.05 2.57
N THR A 105 -2.77 -12.26 3.05
CA THR A 105 -3.98 -13.06 2.85
C THR A 105 -4.21 -14.01 4.04
N ALA A 106 -5.36 -14.68 4.10
CA ALA A 106 -5.63 -15.67 5.13
C ALA A 106 -4.81 -16.95 4.91
N GLU A 107 -4.36 -17.60 6.00
CA GLU A 107 -3.60 -18.86 5.99
C GLU A 107 -4.26 -19.96 5.15
N ILE A 108 -5.58 -20.04 5.16
CA ILE A 108 -6.34 -21.03 4.36
C ILE A 108 -6.12 -20.88 2.85
N LYS A 109 -5.49 -19.77 2.38
CA LYS A 109 -5.15 -19.49 1.00
C LYS A 109 -3.74 -19.95 0.60
N ARG A 110 -3.04 -20.60 1.51
CA ARG A 110 -1.72 -21.19 1.20
C ARG A 110 -1.85 -22.21 0.08
N GLY A 111 -0.98 -22.07 -0.93
CA GLY A 111 -1.02 -22.91 -2.13
C GLY A 111 -2.08 -22.47 -3.15
N GLU A 112 -2.61 -21.23 -3.07
CA GLU A 112 -3.49 -20.68 -4.10
C GLU A 112 -2.65 -20.07 -5.23
N PRO A 113 -2.58 -20.72 -6.42
CA PRO A 113 -1.61 -20.35 -7.46
C PRO A 113 -1.74 -18.91 -7.95
N GLY A 114 -2.96 -18.37 -7.99
CA GLY A 114 -3.20 -16.99 -8.44
C GLY A 114 -2.55 -15.96 -7.52
N LEU A 115 -2.58 -16.16 -6.19
CA LEU A 115 -1.95 -15.27 -5.23
C LEU A 115 -0.43 -15.38 -5.25
N GLU A 116 0.11 -16.61 -5.36
CA GLU A 116 1.54 -16.86 -5.44
C GLU A 116 2.14 -16.21 -6.70
N GLN A 117 1.50 -16.39 -7.85
CA GLN A 117 1.91 -15.76 -9.11
C GLN A 117 1.79 -14.23 -9.05
N LEU A 118 0.76 -13.68 -8.38
CA LEU A 118 0.63 -12.24 -8.22
C LEU A 118 1.80 -11.66 -7.42
N ALA A 119 2.14 -12.29 -6.30
CA ALA A 119 3.29 -11.87 -5.48
C ALA A 119 4.61 -11.97 -6.26
N GLU A 120 4.80 -13.04 -7.02
CA GLU A 120 5.97 -13.23 -7.88
C GLU A 120 6.07 -12.15 -8.97
N ARG A 121 4.97 -11.84 -9.68
CA ARG A 121 4.94 -10.78 -10.73
C ARG A 121 5.34 -9.40 -10.19
N HIS A 122 4.94 -9.09 -8.96
CA HIS A 122 5.28 -7.81 -8.32
C HIS A 122 6.60 -7.86 -7.54
N GLY A 123 7.24 -9.03 -7.42
CA GLY A 123 8.50 -9.22 -6.70
C GLY A 123 8.36 -8.85 -5.22
N VAL A 124 7.27 -9.28 -4.58
CA VAL A 124 6.95 -8.99 -3.17
C VAL A 124 6.66 -10.27 -2.39
N GLU A 125 6.74 -10.17 -1.06
CA GLU A 125 6.38 -11.26 -0.16
C GLU A 125 4.86 -11.47 -0.12
N LEU A 126 4.44 -12.74 -0.06
CA LEU A 126 3.08 -13.15 0.24
C LEU A 126 3.01 -13.68 1.67
N SER A 127 2.38 -12.91 2.55
CA SER A 127 2.22 -13.22 3.97
C SER A 127 0.87 -13.91 4.22
N PHE A 128 0.90 -14.96 5.03
CA PHE A 128 -0.28 -15.73 5.41
C PHE A 128 -0.62 -15.50 6.87
N LEU A 129 -1.84 -15.01 7.13
CA LEU A 129 -2.30 -14.57 8.44
C LEU A 129 -3.32 -15.57 9.00
N GLN A 130 -3.24 -15.83 10.31
CA GLN A 130 -4.14 -16.75 10.99
C GLN A 130 -5.54 -16.15 11.13
N ALA A 131 -6.54 -17.02 11.27
CA ALA A 131 -7.94 -16.60 11.35
C ALA A 131 -8.23 -15.75 12.61
N ASP A 132 -7.58 -16.07 13.73
CA ASP A 132 -7.68 -15.31 14.97
C ASP A 132 -7.08 -13.91 14.82
N GLU A 133 -5.88 -13.78 14.23
CA GLU A 133 -5.25 -12.48 13.95
C GLU A 133 -6.17 -11.60 13.09
N LEU A 134 -6.76 -12.16 12.02
CA LEU A 134 -7.68 -11.44 11.15
C LEU A 134 -8.95 -10.99 11.88
N ASN A 135 -9.50 -11.87 12.75
CA ASN A 135 -10.71 -11.56 13.51
C ASN A 135 -10.45 -10.52 14.61
N ASP A 136 -9.28 -10.54 15.25
CA ASP A 136 -8.91 -9.58 16.28
C ASP A 136 -8.89 -8.13 15.76
N VAL A 137 -8.60 -7.91 14.49
CA VAL A 137 -8.68 -6.57 13.88
C VAL A 137 -10.10 -5.99 13.95
N PHE A 138 -11.13 -6.82 13.78
CA PHE A 138 -12.53 -6.38 13.88
C PHE A 138 -12.93 -5.95 15.30
N GLU A 139 -12.21 -6.37 16.30
CA GLU A 139 -12.42 -6.01 17.71
C GLU A 139 -11.54 -4.82 18.12
N THR A 140 -10.26 -4.89 17.74
CA THR A 140 -9.24 -3.89 18.15
C THR A 140 -9.26 -2.63 17.31
N ASN A 141 -9.71 -2.73 16.04
CA ASN A 141 -9.73 -1.62 15.10
C ASN A 141 -11.04 -1.55 14.26
N PRO A 142 -12.22 -1.54 14.93
CA PRO A 142 -13.51 -1.62 14.23
C PRO A 142 -13.79 -0.45 13.28
N ASN A 143 -13.18 0.72 13.51
CA ASN A 143 -13.39 1.91 12.70
C ASN A 143 -12.65 1.87 11.35
N ALA A 144 -11.62 1.06 11.22
CA ALA A 144 -10.86 0.89 9.99
C ALA A 144 -11.49 -0.12 9.03
N ILE A 145 -12.44 -0.94 9.52
CA ILE A 145 -13.09 -2.00 8.74
C ILE A 145 -14.46 -1.55 8.27
N THR A 146 -14.72 -1.67 6.98
CA THR A 146 -15.99 -1.18 6.39
C THR A 146 -17.16 -2.14 6.58
N SER A 147 -16.92 -3.45 6.62
CA SER A 147 -18.00 -4.42 6.79
C SER A 147 -17.50 -5.80 7.25
N LYS A 148 -18.32 -6.47 8.04
CA LYS A 148 -18.21 -7.90 8.35
C LYS A 148 -18.96 -8.72 7.29
N SER A 149 -18.44 -9.90 6.97
CA SER A 149 -19.06 -10.82 6.01
C SER A 149 -19.46 -12.11 6.71
N GLU A 150 -20.76 -12.27 6.99
CA GLU A 150 -21.34 -13.51 7.53
C GLU A 150 -21.01 -14.71 6.63
N GLN A 151 -21.03 -14.50 5.31
CA GLN A 151 -20.71 -15.56 4.35
C GLN A 151 -19.24 -16.00 4.48
N ALA A 152 -18.31 -15.06 4.63
CA ALA A 152 -16.90 -15.40 4.82
C ALA A 152 -16.69 -16.12 6.15
N TYR A 153 -17.34 -15.66 7.21
CA TYR A 153 -17.26 -16.32 8.53
C TYR A 153 -17.76 -17.77 8.49
N GLY A 154 -18.90 -18.01 7.86
CA GLY A 154 -19.44 -19.35 7.69
C GLY A 154 -18.61 -20.30 6.84
N LEU A 155 -17.82 -19.78 5.91
CA LEU A 155 -17.00 -20.58 5.00
C LEU A 155 -15.57 -20.83 5.53
N VAL A 156 -14.95 -19.82 6.12
CA VAL A 156 -13.51 -19.84 6.44
C VAL A 156 -13.19 -19.33 7.85
N GLY A 157 -14.20 -19.07 8.68
CA GLY A 157 -14.03 -18.66 10.07
C GLY A 157 -13.49 -17.24 10.28
N VAL A 158 -13.54 -16.38 9.24
CA VAL A 158 -13.10 -14.98 9.34
C VAL A 158 -14.18 -14.04 8.85
N TRP A 159 -14.33 -12.88 9.52
CA TRP A 159 -15.29 -11.84 9.13
C TRP A 159 -14.95 -11.11 7.84
N GLY A 160 -13.71 -11.24 7.38
CA GLY A 160 -13.18 -10.66 6.15
C GLY A 160 -11.69 -10.91 6.04
N VAL A 161 -11.14 -10.81 4.83
CA VAL A 161 -9.71 -11.06 4.58
C VAL A 161 -8.99 -9.80 4.16
N ALA A 162 -9.47 -9.09 3.15
CA ALA A 162 -8.70 -8.04 2.50
C ALA A 162 -8.31 -6.88 3.46
N GLU A 163 -9.27 -6.27 4.14
CA GLU A 163 -9.01 -5.13 5.02
C GLU A 163 -8.10 -5.49 6.22
N PRO A 164 -8.41 -6.54 7.00
CA PRO A 164 -7.55 -6.90 8.12
C PRO A 164 -6.14 -7.35 7.66
N SER A 165 -6.04 -8.07 6.53
CA SER A 165 -4.72 -8.45 6.00
C SER A 165 -3.88 -7.25 5.60
N ALA A 166 -4.48 -6.22 4.97
CA ALA A 166 -3.77 -4.99 4.63
C ALA A 166 -3.23 -4.29 5.88
N LEU A 167 -4.07 -4.13 6.91
CA LEU A 167 -3.69 -3.48 8.17
C LEU A 167 -2.58 -4.23 8.90
N LEU A 168 -2.72 -5.55 9.07
CA LEU A 168 -1.73 -6.38 9.75
C LEU A 168 -0.39 -6.39 9.02
N THR A 169 -0.41 -6.59 7.70
CA THR A 169 0.82 -6.60 6.89
C THR A 169 1.52 -5.24 6.90
N ALA A 170 0.76 -4.15 7.01
CA ALA A 170 1.29 -2.79 7.09
C ALA A 170 1.73 -2.37 8.50
N GLY A 171 1.29 -3.06 9.55
CA GLY A 171 1.39 -2.60 10.93
C GLY A 171 0.67 -1.26 11.13
N ALA A 172 -0.44 -1.05 10.41
CA ALA A 172 -1.15 0.24 10.36
C ALA A 172 -2.52 0.15 11.02
N SER A 173 -3.05 1.29 11.46
CA SER A 173 -4.38 1.43 12.05
C SER A 173 -5.43 1.94 11.07
N GLU A 174 -5.03 2.38 9.88
CA GLU A 174 -5.91 2.99 8.88
C GLU A 174 -5.66 2.41 7.49
N LEU A 175 -6.73 2.31 6.70
CA LEU A 175 -6.66 1.93 5.30
C LEU A 175 -6.53 3.17 4.41
N LEU A 176 -5.67 3.09 3.39
CA LEU A 176 -5.65 4.04 2.28
C LEU A 176 -6.81 3.79 1.32
N VAL A 177 -7.06 2.52 1.05
CA VAL A 177 -8.16 2.08 0.19
C VAL A 177 -8.93 0.99 0.93
N THR A 178 -10.19 1.27 1.20
CA THR A 178 -11.13 0.31 1.75
C THR A 178 -11.44 -0.78 0.71
N ARG A 179 -12.07 -1.85 1.15
CA ARG A 179 -12.35 -3.00 0.31
C ARG A 179 -12.97 -2.66 -1.04
N LYS A 180 -12.28 -3.03 -2.12
CA LYS A 180 -12.80 -3.13 -3.48
C LYS A 180 -12.98 -4.60 -3.83
N ASN A 181 -13.94 -4.94 -4.69
CA ASN A 181 -14.24 -6.33 -5.01
C ASN A 181 -14.71 -6.54 -6.45
N THR A 182 -14.41 -7.73 -6.96
CA THR A 182 -15.13 -8.39 -8.05
C THR A 182 -16.09 -9.43 -7.46
N GLU A 183 -16.70 -10.27 -8.29
CA GLU A 183 -17.47 -11.42 -7.81
C GLU A 183 -16.63 -12.47 -7.09
N ARG A 184 -15.30 -12.55 -7.39
CA ARG A 184 -14.43 -13.64 -6.97
C ARG A 184 -13.24 -13.22 -6.15
N ALA A 185 -12.92 -11.91 -6.08
CA ALA A 185 -11.77 -11.38 -5.39
C ALA A 185 -12.09 -10.08 -4.65
N THR A 186 -11.33 -9.81 -3.59
CA THR A 186 -11.39 -8.57 -2.81
C THR A 186 -9.99 -8.05 -2.59
N VAL A 187 -9.81 -6.73 -2.59
CA VAL A 187 -8.54 -6.06 -2.30
C VAL A 187 -8.76 -4.86 -1.38
N ALA A 188 -7.81 -4.60 -0.51
CA ALA A 188 -7.70 -3.37 0.29
C ALA A 188 -6.22 -2.96 0.36
N VAL A 189 -5.94 -1.69 0.64
CA VAL A 189 -4.57 -1.17 0.70
C VAL A 189 -4.38 -0.36 1.98
N ALA A 190 -3.27 -0.62 2.67
CA ALA A 190 -2.79 0.18 3.79
C ALA A 190 -1.36 0.65 3.52
N ARG A 191 -0.97 1.77 4.14
CA ARG A 191 0.42 2.24 4.08
C ARG A 191 1.18 1.68 5.26
N LYS A 192 2.39 1.15 5.01
CA LYS A 192 3.30 0.61 6.03
C LYS A 192 3.58 1.66 7.10
N ASN A 193 3.38 1.27 8.33
CA ASN A 193 3.84 2.05 9.48
C ASN A 193 5.32 1.77 9.72
N PHE A 194 6.18 2.74 9.41
CA PHE A 194 7.63 2.61 9.59
C PHE A 194 8.08 2.84 11.04
N ASP A 195 7.19 3.35 11.89
CA ASP A 195 7.45 3.60 13.32
C ASP A 195 7.08 2.39 14.20
N ALA A 196 6.34 1.43 13.66
CA ALA A 196 6.02 0.18 14.35
C ALA A 196 7.28 -0.71 14.40
N LYS A 197 7.84 -0.85 15.61
CA LYS A 197 8.94 -1.78 15.92
C LYS A 197 8.40 -3.08 16.49
#